data_fd0e3bad4bae2759831ae0928b48cfcc
#
_entry.id   fd0e3bad4bae2759831ae0928b48cfcc
#
_cell.length_a   1.000
_cell.length_b   1.000
_cell.length_c   1.000
_cell.angle_alpha   90.00
_cell.angle_beta   90.00
_cell.angle_gamma   90.00
#
_symmetry.space_group_name_H-M   'P 1'
#
loop_
_entity.id
_entity.type
_entity.pdbx_description
1 polymer ?
#
loop_
_entity_poly.entity_id
_entity_poly.type
_entity_poly.pdbx_seq_one_letter_code
_entity_poly.pdbx_strand_id
1 'polypeptide(L)'
;RDKARRLAGQTAVVARRLGLEDGYRVFMHGGLLLNAPRYAEAFRQCLDMYSEAQFMTCALTGHAAVAAWAETLDRVPEWASEWRGDAPGTRHPELPPTERRADSGPFLDALDAAGIVDLMIRREADTCAAVAACASEIARVVGLAGRVLEGGGRIFYIGAGTSGRLGVLDASECPPTFGVSPDRVIGIIAGGDTALRNSLEGEEDRPEHGGRDLAAHSAGPGDLVVGIAASGATPYVAGALEHARAAGAPTVLVCCVPRPAIAADTVIALDTGPEVLAGSTRLRAGTATKMVLNMISTGGMTLAGYVC
;
A
#
# COMPACT_ATOMS: atom_id res chain seq x y z
N ARG A 1 14.01 -20.22 8.92
CA ARG A 1 13.58 -21.63 8.91
C ARG A 1 12.26 -21.84 9.67
N ASP A 2 12.08 -21.31 10.88
CA ASP A 2 10.87 -21.54 11.68
C ASP A 2 9.59 -20.99 11.05
N LYS A 3 9.64 -19.80 10.43
CA LYS A 3 8.50 -19.22 9.70
C LYS A 3 8.14 -20.05 8.46
N ALA A 4 9.14 -20.52 7.70
CA ALA A 4 8.92 -21.39 6.54
C ALA A 4 8.27 -22.71 6.96
N ARG A 5 8.74 -23.30 8.07
CA ARG A 5 8.17 -24.52 8.64
C ARG A 5 6.73 -24.34 9.12
N ARG A 6 6.41 -23.19 9.75
CA ARG A 6 5.06 -22.86 10.18
C ARG A 6 4.11 -22.74 8.99
N LEU A 7 4.52 -22.01 7.94
CA LEU A 7 3.72 -21.85 6.71
C LEU A 7 3.50 -23.22 6.03
N ALA A 8 4.55 -24.04 5.90
CA ALA A 8 4.44 -25.38 5.32
C ALA A 8 3.46 -26.26 6.10
N GLY A 9 3.50 -26.23 7.45
CA GLY A 9 2.55 -26.94 8.28
C GLY A 9 1.11 -26.48 8.09
N GLN A 10 0.88 -25.18 7.98
CA GLN A 10 -0.46 -24.64 7.69
C GLN A 10 -0.96 -25.06 6.31
N THR A 11 -0.10 -25.01 5.28
CA THR A 11 -0.44 -25.47 3.93
C THR A 11 -0.83 -26.94 3.90
N ALA A 12 -0.08 -27.79 4.58
CA ALA A 12 -0.38 -29.23 4.68
C ALA A 12 -1.72 -29.52 5.40
N VAL A 13 -2.05 -28.73 6.45
CA VAL A 13 -3.35 -28.84 7.15
C VAL A 13 -4.50 -28.47 6.25
N VAL A 14 -4.36 -27.39 5.47
CA VAL A 14 -5.39 -26.95 4.50
C VAL A 14 -5.56 -28.00 3.42
N ALA A 15 -4.48 -28.50 2.84
CA ALA A 15 -4.52 -29.56 1.82
C ALA A 15 -5.29 -30.81 2.30
N ARG A 16 -5.00 -31.30 3.51
CA ARG A 16 -5.73 -32.44 4.11
C ARG A 16 -7.22 -32.15 4.30
N ARG A 17 -7.58 -30.95 4.76
CA ARG A 17 -8.99 -30.56 4.94
C ARG A 17 -9.76 -30.51 3.63
N LEU A 18 -9.06 -30.26 2.52
CA LEU A 18 -9.61 -30.24 1.15
C LEU A 18 -9.56 -31.64 0.49
N GLY A 19 -9.09 -32.66 1.17
CA GLY A 19 -8.96 -34.03 0.62
C GLY A 19 -7.85 -34.15 -0.45
N LEU A 20 -6.85 -33.28 -0.43
CA LEU A 20 -5.72 -33.25 -1.36
C LEU A 20 -4.54 -34.03 -0.76
N GLU A 21 -4.73 -35.28 -0.39
CA GLU A 21 -3.75 -36.03 0.39
C GLU A 21 -2.54 -36.50 -0.43
N ASP A 22 -2.74 -36.78 -1.74
CA ASP A 22 -1.69 -37.29 -2.61
C ASP A 22 -1.54 -36.47 -3.88
N GLY A 23 -0.32 -36.00 -4.16
CA GLY A 23 0.07 -35.44 -5.46
C GLY A 23 -0.48 -34.05 -5.79
N TYR A 24 -0.80 -33.24 -4.79
CA TYR A 24 -1.26 -31.86 -5.05
C TYR A 24 -0.10 -30.92 -5.43
N ARG A 25 -0.43 -29.87 -6.19
CA ARG A 25 0.51 -28.85 -6.61
C ARG A 25 0.39 -27.62 -5.73
N VAL A 26 1.54 -27.05 -5.31
CA VAL A 26 1.60 -25.82 -4.54
C VAL A 26 2.16 -24.71 -5.42
N PHE A 27 1.34 -23.69 -5.65
CA PHE A 27 1.76 -22.48 -6.33
C PHE A 27 2.32 -21.49 -5.32
N MET A 28 3.60 -21.17 -5.44
CA MET A 28 4.24 -20.16 -4.61
C MET A 28 4.00 -18.79 -5.22
N HIS A 29 3.25 -17.98 -4.50
CA HIS A 29 2.94 -16.61 -4.88
C HIS A 29 3.13 -15.66 -3.69
N GLY A 30 3.27 -14.36 -3.99
CA GLY A 30 3.47 -13.31 -2.98
C GLY A 30 4.93 -12.85 -2.88
N GLY A 31 5.10 -11.59 -2.48
CA GLY A 31 6.39 -10.90 -2.48
C GLY A 31 7.49 -11.65 -1.75
N LEU A 32 7.19 -12.28 -0.61
CA LEU A 32 8.20 -13.03 0.17
C LEU A 32 8.69 -14.28 -0.56
N LEU A 33 7.78 -15.09 -1.11
CA LEU A 33 8.14 -16.35 -1.79
C LEU A 33 8.82 -16.12 -3.14
N LEU A 34 8.44 -15.05 -3.85
CA LEU A 34 9.03 -14.71 -5.16
C LEU A 34 10.37 -13.97 -5.04
N ASN A 35 10.59 -13.21 -3.96
CA ASN A 35 11.76 -12.35 -3.79
C ASN A 35 12.78 -12.85 -2.76
N ALA A 36 12.56 -14.00 -2.15
CA ALA A 36 13.45 -14.62 -1.17
C ALA A 36 13.66 -16.11 -1.49
N PRO A 37 14.51 -16.45 -2.50
CA PRO A 37 14.73 -17.83 -2.94
C PRO A 37 15.11 -18.81 -1.82
N ARG A 38 15.93 -18.38 -0.86
CA ARG A 38 16.30 -19.21 0.29
C ARG A 38 15.12 -19.52 1.23
N TYR A 39 14.18 -18.58 1.34
CA TYR A 39 12.95 -18.81 2.09
C TYR A 39 12.02 -19.77 1.34
N ALA A 40 11.86 -19.56 0.04
CA ALA A 40 11.07 -20.45 -0.84
C ALA A 40 11.62 -21.87 -0.82
N GLU A 41 12.94 -22.06 -0.87
CA GLU A 41 13.59 -23.36 -0.78
C GLU A 41 13.39 -23.99 0.60
N ALA A 42 13.56 -23.23 1.68
CA ALA A 42 13.26 -23.72 3.02
C ALA A 42 11.79 -24.11 3.22
N PHE A 43 10.87 -23.37 2.59
CA PHE A 43 9.45 -23.70 2.59
C PHE A 43 9.17 -25.02 1.84
N ARG A 44 9.75 -25.22 0.64
CA ARG A 44 9.66 -26.48 -0.11
C ARG A 44 10.15 -27.66 0.74
N GLN A 45 11.38 -27.57 1.22
CA GLN A 45 11.99 -28.63 2.05
C GLN A 45 11.15 -28.97 3.29
N CYS A 46 10.53 -27.97 3.93
CA CYS A 46 9.63 -28.20 5.05
C CYS A 46 8.30 -28.83 4.61
N LEU A 47 7.77 -28.47 3.45
CA LEU A 47 6.50 -29.03 2.96
C LEU A 47 6.66 -30.49 2.51
N ASP A 48 7.80 -30.85 1.90
CA ASP A 48 8.16 -32.23 1.54
C ASP A 48 8.17 -33.18 2.75
N MET A 49 8.39 -32.64 3.95
CA MET A 49 8.27 -33.41 5.19
C MET A 49 6.82 -33.77 5.58
N TYR A 50 5.83 -33.10 4.98
CA TYR A 50 4.41 -33.27 5.33
C TYR A 50 3.58 -33.91 4.20
N SER A 51 4.08 -33.88 2.94
CA SER A 51 3.32 -34.40 1.79
C SER A 51 4.19 -34.50 0.53
N GLU A 52 3.79 -35.36 -0.41
CA GLU A 52 4.37 -35.47 -1.76
C GLU A 52 3.78 -34.34 -2.68
N ALA A 53 4.09 -33.09 -2.39
CA ALA A 53 3.61 -31.95 -3.16
C ALA A 53 4.51 -31.65 -4.38
N GLN A 54 3.90 -31.39 -5.54
CA GLN A 54 4.61 -30.83 -6.69
C GLN A 54 4.62 -29.29 -6.61
N PHE A 55 5.79 -28.71 -6.72
CA PHE A 55 5.97 -27.25 -6.63
C PHE A 55 6.01 -26.58 -7.99
N MET A 56 5.28 -25.49 -8.11
CA MET A 56 5.36 -24.59 -9.25
C MET A 56 5.51 -23.15 -8.76
N THR A 57 6.49 -22.44 -9.29
CA THR A 57 6.62 -21.00 -9.05
C THR A 57 5.79 -20.26 -10.09
N CYS A 58 4.86 -19.42 -9.66
CA CYS A 58 4.03 -18.64 -10.54
C CYS A 58 4.30 -17.15 -10.34
N ALA A 59 4.70 -16.46 -11.40
CA ALA A 59 4.90 -15.02 -11.43
C ALA A 59 3.59 -14.25 -11.68
N LEU A 60 2.48 -14.96 -11.87
CA LEU A 60 1.17 -14.38 -12.13
C LEU A 60 0.52 -13.82 -10.84
N THR A 61 -0.40 -12.89 -10.97
CA THR A 61 -1.25 -12.43 -9.85
C THR A 61 -2.06 -13.58 -9.28
N GLY A 62 -2.50 -13.48 -8.03
CA GLY A 62 -3.20 -14.57 -7.33
C GLY A 62 -4.33 -15.20 -8.14
N HIS A 63 -5.15 -14.40 -8.84
CA HIS A 63 -6.23 -14.86 -9.71
C HIS A 63 -5.71 -15.66 -10.91
N ALA A 64 -4.69 -15.14 -11.61
CA ALA A 64 -4.10 -15.79 -12.75
C ALA A 64 -3.33 -17.07 -12.37
N ALA A 65 -2.76 -17.11 -11.16
CA ALA A 65 -2.12 -18.31 -10.63
C ALA A 65 -3.12 -19.43 -10.38
N VAL A 66 -4.30 -19.11 -9.82
CA VAL A 66 -5.39 -20.08 -9.60
C VAL A 66 -5.97 -20.57 -10.93
N ALA A 67 -6.15 -19.69 -11.92
CA ALA A 67 -6.61 -20.07 -13.26
C ALA A 67 -5.63 -21.01 -13.96
N ALA A 68 -4.33 -20.67 -13.98
CA ALA A 68 -3.28 -21.52 -14.54
C ALA A 68 -3.18 -22.88 -13.81
N TRP A 69 -3.47 -22.90 -12.51
CA TRP A 69 -3.54 -24.14 -11.74
C TRP A 69 -4.77 -24.97 -12.13
N ALA A 70 -5.94 -24.36 -12.27
CA ALA A 70 -7.18 -25.04 -12.67
C ALA A 70 -7.03 -25.72 -14.03
N GLU A 71 -6.31 -25.13 -14.99
CA GLU A 71 -6.02 -25.70 -16.30
C GLU A 71 -5.13 -26.97 -16.25
N THR A 72 -4.39 -27.17 -15.16
CA THR A 72 -3.46 -28.30 -15.00
C THR A 72 -4.04 -29.48 -14.22
N LEU A 73 -5.29 -29.38 -13.74
CA LEU A 73 -5.97 -30.44 -13.00
C LEU A 73 -6.75 -31.35 -13.95
N ASP A 74 -6.57 -32.68 -13.81
CA ASP A 74 -7.40 -33.67 -14.50
C ASP A 74 -8.88 -33.63 -14.08
N ARG A 75 -9.14 -33.07 -12.89
CA ARG A 75 -10.47 -32.70 -12.38
C ARG A 75 -10.42 -31.32 -11.76
N VAL A 76 -11.13 -30.38 -12.38
CA VAL A 76 -11.33 -29.03 -11.80
C VAL A 76 -12.35 -29.17 -10.66
N PRO A 77 -12.03 -28.80 -9.40
CA PRO A 77 -13.02 -28.79 -8.33
C PRO A 77 -14.21 -27.89 -8.70
N GLU A 78 -15.41 -28.26 -8.27
CA GLU A 78 -16.65 -27.56 -8.64
C GLU A 78 -16.61 -26.05 -8.33
N TRP A 79 -15.98 -25.65 -7.21
CA TRP A 79 -15.75 -24.27 -6.84
C TRP A 79 -14.76 -23.53 -7.76
N ALA A 80 -13.84 -24.24 -8.43
CA ALA A 80 -12.88 -23.64 -9.35
C ALA A 80 -13.44 -23.53 -10.78
N SER A 81 -14.55 -24.21 -11.08
CA SER A 81 -15.25 -24.10 -12.38
C SER A 81 -15.94 -22.74 -12.55
N GLU A 82 -16.26 -22.05 -11.46
CA GLU A 82 -16.77 -20.68 -11.46
C GLU A 82 -15.65 -19.65 -11.74
N TRP A 83 -14.39 -20.03 -11.54
CA TRP A 83 -13.21 -19.26 -11.84
C TRP A 83 -12.78 -19.47 -13.28
N ARG A 84 -13.44 -18.81 -14.21
CA ARG A 84 -12.98 -18.72 -15.59
C ARG A 84 -11.77 -17.81 -15.61
N GLY A 85 -10.58 -18.41 -15.71
CA GLY A 85 -9.37 -17.67 -16.10
C GLY A 85 -9.67 -16.89 -17.38
N ASP A 86 -9.11 -15.70 -17.49
CA ASP A 86 -9.22 -14.91 -18.70
C ASP A 86 -8.79 -15.76 -19.92
N ALA A 87 -9.53 -15.63 -21.02
CA ALA A 87 -9.26 -16.37 -22.25
C ALA A 87 -7.81 -16.13 -22.74
N PRO A 88 -7.19 -17.07 -23.47
CA PRO A 88 -5.88 -16.89 -24.05
C PRO A 88 -5.83 -15.59 -24.86
N GLY A 89 -4.98 -14.65 -24.45
CA GLY A 89 -4.87 -13.31 -25.05
C GLY A 89 -5.38 -12.17 -24.18
N THR A 90 -6.00 -12.42 -23.04
CA THR A 90 -6.32 -11.37 -22.06
C THR A 90 -5.03 -10.80 -21.49
N ARG A 91 -4.80 -9.50 -21.71
CA ARG A 91 -3.71 -8.77 -21.05
C ARG A 91 -4.04 -8.72 -19.57
N HIS A 92 -3.30 -9.45 -18.75
CA HIS A 92 -3.35 -9.24 -17.30
C HIS A 92 -3.02 -7.78 -17.01
N PRO A 93 -3.78 -7.09 -16.16
CA PRO A 93 -3.41 -5.75 -15.76
C PRO A 93 -1.98 -5.82 -15.21
N GLU A 94 -1.11 -4.96 -15.73
CA GLU A 94 0.26 -4.87 -15.21
C GLU A 94 0.19 -4.57 -13.71
N LEU A 95 0.95 -5.32 -12.92
CA LEU A 95 1.06 -5.06 -11.48
C LEU A 95 1.47 -3.59 -11.27
N PRO A 96 0.87 -2.90 -10.29
CA PRO A 96 1.33 -1.58 -9.90
C PRO A 96 2.84 -1.59 -9.65
N PRO A 97 3.59 -0.52 -9.95
CA PRO A 97 5.02 -0.45 -9.74
C PRO A 97 5.45 -0.88 -8.33
N THR A 98 4.69 -0.52 -7.32
CA THR A 98 4.94 -0.88 -5.91
C THR A 98 4.85 -2.39 -5.61
N GLU A 99 4.10 -3.13 -6.42
CA GLU A 99 3.92 -4.58 -6.30
C GLU A 99 4.86 -5.38 -7.20
N ARG A 100 5.55 -4.69 -8.12
CA ARG A 100 6.54 -5.34 -8.99
C ARG A 100 7.81 -5.65 -8.21
N ARG A 101 8.48 -6.71 -8.64
CA ARG A 101 9.89 -6.91 -8.30
C ARG A 101 10.74 -5.93 -9.10
N ALA A 102 11.83 -5.43 -8.52
CA ALA A 102 12.84 -4.70 -9.27
C ALA A 102 13.45 -5.62 -10.35
N ASP A 103 13.50 -5.13 -11.60
CA ASP A 103 13.96 -5.92 -12.75
C ASP A 103 15.45 -6.29 -12.68
N SER A 104 16.22 -5.62 -11.82
CA SER A 104 17.65 -5.82 -11.65
C SER A 104 18.07 -5.74 -10.18
N GLY A 105 19.06 -6.52 -9.83
CA GLY A 105 19.69 -6.53 -8.51
C GLY A 105 19.67 -7.91 -7.84
N PRO A 106 20.47 -8.10 -6.80
CA PRO A 106 20.53 -9.35 -6.06
C PRO A 106 19.23 -9.58 -5.29
N PHE A 107 18.93 -10.84 -4.99
CA PHE A 107 17.89 -11.18 -4.02
C PHE A 107 18.35 -10.81 -2.61
N LEU A 108 17.44 -10.26 -1.80
CA LEU A 108 17.75 -9.83 -0.43
C LEU A 108 18.33 -10.95 0.45
N ASP A 109 17.81 -12.17 0.30
CA ASP A 109 18.23 -13.33 1.06
C ASP A 109 19.57 -13.93 0.62
N ALA A 110 20.12 -13.43 -0.49
CA ALA A 110 21.47 -13.77 -0.96
C ALA A 110 22.53 -12.79 -0.44
N LEU A 111 22.14 -11.68 0.20
CA LEU A 111 23.03 -10.65 0.71
C LEU A 111 23.34 -10.88 2.19
N ASP A 112 24.53 -10.43 2.60
CA ASP A 112 24.85 -10.22 4.01
C ASP A 112 24.26 -8.89 4.53
N ALA A 113 24.44 -8.60 5.81
CA ALA A 113 23.90 -7.40 6.43
C ALA A 113 24.39 -6.10 5.77
N ALA A 114 25.68 -6.04 5.39
CA ALA A 114 26.26 -4.87 4.74
C ALA A 114 25.67 -4.67 3.34
N GLY A 115 25.51 -5.75 2.57
CA GLY A 115 24.90 -5.73 1.25
C GLY A 115 23.42 -5.32 1.28
N ILE A 116 22.66 -5.75 2.29
CA ILE A 116 21.25 -5.33 2.47
C ILE A 116 21.17 -3.82 2.75
N VAL A 117 21.99 -3.32 3.68
CA VAL A 117 22.02 -1.88 4.03
C VAL A 117 22.41 -1.04 2.81
N ASP A 118 23.47 -1.42 2.10
CA ASP A 118 23.94 -0.72 0.92
C ASP A 118 22.89 -0.71 -0.22
N LEU A 119 22.21 -1.83 -0.46
CA LEU A 119 21.12 -1.90 -1.42
C LEU A 119 19.98 -0.95 -1.05
N MET A 120 19.56 -0.93 0.21
CA MET A 120 18.48 -0.05 0.68
C MET A 120 18.85 1.43 0.55
N ILE A 121 20.08 1.82 0.94
CA ILE A 121 20.57 3.20 0.80
C ILE A 121 20.54 3.63 -0.67
N ARG A 122 21.07 2.81 -1.57
CA ARG A 122 21.07 3.14 -3.01
C ARG A 122 19.67 3.32 -3.57
N ARG A 123 18.72 2.47 -3.15
CA ARG A 123 17.33 2.57 -3.59
C ARG A 123 16.61 3.80 -3.02
N GLU A 124 16.94 4.22 -1.80
CA GLU A 124 16.38 5.45 -1.22
C GLU A 124 16.89 6.72 -1.92
N ALA A 125 18.05 6.70 -2.52
CA ALA A 125 18.59 7.87 -3.25
C ALA A 125 17.65 8.35 -4.38
N ASP A 126 16.91 7.44 -5.02
CA ASP A 126 15.96 7.77 -6.10
C ASP A 126 14.65 8.39 -5.55
N THR A 127 14.36 8.23 -4.26
CA THR A 127 13.12 8.70 -3.61
C THR A 127 13.03 10.22 -3.64
N CYS A 128 14.13 10.92 -3.37
CA CYS A 128 14.18 12.38 -3.46
C CYS A 128 13.92 12.88 -4.89
N ALA A 129 14.41 12.19 -5.91
CA ALA A 129 14.17 12.54 -7.31
C ALA A 129 12.68 12.38 -7.68
N ALA A 130 12.03 11.30 -7.21
CA ALA A 130 10.60 11.10 -7.41
C ALA A 130 9.74 12.21 -6.77
N VAL A 131 10.11 12.65 -5.56
CA VAL A 131 9.45 13.79 -4.91
C VAL A 131 9.72 15.09 -5.65
N ALA A 132 10.96 15.35 -6.08
CA ALA A 132 11.34 16.55 -6.83
C ALA A 132 10.60 16.65 -8.17
N ALA A 133 10.32 15.53 -8.82
CA ALA A 133 9.55 15.49 -10.07
C ALA A 133 8.09 16.00 -9.89
N CYS A 134 7.55 15.97 -8.67
CA CYS A 134 6.22 16.45 -8.33
C CYS A 134 6.22 17.85 -7.64
N ALA A 135 7.35 18.58 -7.70
CA ALA A 135 7.52 19.83 -6.95
C ALA A 135 6.43 20.88 -7.26
N SER A 136 5.96 20.97 -8.50
CA SER A 136 4.91 21.93 -8.91
C SER A 136 3.55 21.56 -8.30
N GLU A 137 3.19 20.29 -8.29
CA GLU A 137 1.96 19.78 -7.70
C GLU A 137 1.99 19.96 -6.17
N ILE A 138 3.12 19.62 -5.54
CA ILE A 138 3.33 19.80 -4.11
C ILE A 138 3.20 21.29 -3.74
N ALA A 139 3.84 22.20 -4.48
CA ALA A 139 3.76 23.63 -4.23
C ALA A 139 2.33 24.17 -4.34
N ARG A 140 1.53 23.69 -5.31
CA ARG A 140 0.10 24.06 -5.41
C ARG A 140 -0.68 23.60 -4.17
N VAL A 141 -0.43 22.38 -3.70
CA VAL A 141 -1.11 21.84 -2.51
C VAL A 141 -0.68 22.58 -1.25
N VAL A 142 0.61 22.91 -1.10
CA VAL A 142 1.13 23.76 -0.02
C VAL A 142 0.43 25.13 0.00
N GLY A 143 0.31 25.78 -1.16
CA GLY A 143 -0.42 27.04 -1.27
C GLY A 143 -1.91 26.92 -0.94
N LEU A 144 -2.56 25.80 -1.31
CA LEU A 144 -3.95 25.52 -0.94
C LEU A 144 -4.08 25.30 0.57
N ALA A 145 -3.19 24.49 1.17
CA ALA A 145 -3.15 24.25 2.62
C ALA A 145 -2.98 25.57 3.41
N GLY A 146 -2.09 26.45 2.93
CA GLY A 146 -1.92 27.78 3.55
C GLY A 146 -3.21 28.59 3.56
N ARG A 147 -3.90 28.72 2.44
CA ARG A 147 -5.19 29.44 2.37
C ARG A 147 -6.27 28.82 3.22
N VAL A 148 -6.36 27.48 3.26
CA VAL A 148 -7.32 26.78 4.11
C VAL A 148 -7.06 27.07 5.60
N LEU A 149 -5.81 26.97 6.02
CA LEU A 149 -5.41 27.23 7.41
C LEU A 149 -5.58 28.70 7.80
N GLU A 150 -5.21 29.65 6.94
CA GLU A 150 -5.43 31.09 7.13
C GLU A 150 -6.92 31.44 7.27
N GLY A 151 -7.77 30.78 6.47
CA GLY A 151 -9.23 30.93 6.50
C GLY A 151 -9.90 30.26 7.70
N GLY A 152 -9.18 29.65 8.62
CA GLY A 152 -9.73 28.94 9.77
C GLY A 152 -10.14 27.49 9.50
N GLY A 153 -9.95 26.97 8.28
CA GLY A 153 -10.24 25.59 7.89
C GLY A 153 -9.23 24.57 8.41
N ARG A 154 -9.43 23.31 8.10
CA ARG A 154 -8.67 22.16 8.63
C ARG A 154 -8.07 21.35 7.48
N ILE A 155 -7.02 20.59 7.79
CA ILE A 155 -6.45 19.59 6.88
C ILE A 155 -6.78 18.22 7.43
N PHE A 156 -7.33 17.35 6.59
CA PHE A 156 -7.57 15.95 6.89
C PHE A 156 -6.62 15.07 6.09
N TYR A 157 -5.82 14.25 6.77
CA TYR A 157 -5.09 13.15 6.18
C TYR A 157 -5.89 11.88 6.36
N ILE A 158 -6.16 11.15 5.29
CA ILE A 158 -6.94 9.90 5.37
C ILE A 158 -6.27 8.79 4.57
N GLY A 159 -6.06 7.63 5.20
CA GLY A 159 -5.37 6.50 4.59
C GLY A 159 -5.56 5.19 5.33
N ALA A 160 -5.08 4.10 4.74
CA ALA A 160 -5.05 2.78 5.35
C ALA A 160 -3.61 2.33 5.63
N GLY A 161 -3.41 1.45 6.60
CA GLY A 161 -2.11 0.85 6.92
C GLY A 161 -1.01 1.88 7.15
N THR A 162 0.12 1.74 6.44
CA THR A 162 1.24 2.69 6.53
C THR A 162 0.85 4.10 6.13
N SER A 163 0.03 4.27 5.10
CA SER A 163 -0.42 5.57 4.62
C SER A 163 -1.21 6.32 5.69
N GLY A 164 -2.15 5.65 6.37
CA GLY A 164 -2.89 6.23 7.48
C GLY A 164 -1.99 6.58 8.68
N ARG A 165 -1.03 5.70 9.01
CA ARG A 165 -0.06 5.97 10.09
C ARG A 165 0.79 7.19 9.82
N LEU A 166 1.23 7.41 8.59
CA LEU A 166 2.00 8.61 8.21
C LEU A 166 1.15 9.88 8.32
N GLY A 167 -0.13 9.82 7.93
CA GLY A 167 -1.05 10.94 8.10
C GLY A 167 -1.27 11.29 9.58
N VAL A 168 -1.47 10.28 10.44
CA VAL A 168 -1.60 10.49 11.89
C VAL A 168 -0.29 11.01 12.49
N LEU A 169 0.86 10.49 12.07
CA LEU A 169 2.17 10.97 12.53
C LEU A 169 2.33 12.46 12.24
N ASP A 170 2.15 12.90 10.99
CA ASP A 170 2.33 14.30 10.61
C ASP A 170 1.32 15.21 11.33
N ALA A 171 0.06 14.79 11.44
CA ALA A 171 -0.99 15.52 12.13
C ALA A 171 -0.69 15.71 13.62
N SER A 172 -0.19 14.66 14.29
CA SER A 172 0.11 14.69 15.73
C SER A 172 1.28 15.62 16.12
N GLU A 173 2.17 15.89 15.16
CA GLU A 173 3.33 16.78 15.38
C GLU A 173 3.02 18.27 15.11
N CYS A 174 1.88 18.58 14.48
CA CYS A 174 1.50 19.97 14.19
C CYS A 174 1.23 20.81 15.47
N PRO A 175 0.48 20.32 16.48
CA PRO A 175 0.24 21.09 17.70
C PRO A 175 1.51 21.49 18.45
N PRO A 176 2.45 20.59 18.79
CA PRO A 176 3.66 20.97 19.51
C PRO A 176 4.63 21.81 18.66
N THR A 177 4.59 21.68 17.32
CA THR A 177 5.50 22.42 16.43
C THR A 177 5.03 23.83 16.15
N PHE A 178 3.73 24.02 15.89
CA PHE A 178 3.18 25.31 15.44
C PHE A 178 2.26 25.98 16.46
N GLY A 179 2.04 25.39 17.63
CA GLY A 179 1.16 25.95 18.66
C GLY A 179 -0.32 26.00 18.27
N VAL A 180 -0.74 25.15 17.35
CA VAL A 180 -2.13 25.09 16.87
C VAL A 180 -2.96 24.08 17.66
N SER A 181 -4.29 24.21 17.59
CA SER A 181 -5.19 23.21 18.17
C SER A 181 -5.06 21.86 17.44
N PRO A 182 -5.20 20.70 18.15
CA PRO A 182 -5.12 19.37 17.56
C PRO A 182 -6.14 19.08 16.43
N ASP A 183 -7.19 19.87 16.36
CA ASP A 183 -8.23 19.77 15.34
C ASP A 183 -7.90 20.52 14.03
N ARG A 184 -6.75 21.23 13.97
CA ARG A 184 -6.33 21.95 12.74
C ARG A 184 -5.78 21.01 11.66
N VAL A 185 -5.08 19.96 12.06
CA VAL A 185 -4.64 18.89 11.16
C VAL A 185 -5.03 17.56 11.78
N ILE A 186 -5.82 16.77 11.08
CA ILE A 186 -6.43 15.56 11.61
C ILE A 186 -6.01 14.37 10.76
N GLY A 187 -5.44 13.36 11.38
CA GLY A 187 -5.09 12.08 10.75
C GLY A 187 -6.20 11.03 10.99
N ILE A 188 -6.70 10.45 9.92
CA ILE A 188 -7.73 9.40 9.94
C ILE A 188 -7.14 8.13 9.33
N ILE A 189 -7.25 7.01 10.05
CA ILE A 189 -6.74 5.71 9.60
C ILE A 189 -7.86 4.67 9.56
N ALA A 190 -7.91 3.87 8.49
CA ALA A 190 -8.82 2.74 8.39
C ALA A 190 -8.64 1.77 9.59
N GLY A 191 -9.74 1.45 10.29
CA GLY A 191 -9.71 0.65 11.52
C GLY A 191 -9.39 1.43 12.80
N GLY A 192 -9.27 2.78 12.73
CA GLY A 192 -9.12 3.67 13.89
C GLY A 192 -7.84 3.43 14.70
N ASP A 193 -7.84 3.82 15.98
CA ASP A 193 -6.66 3.78 16.86
C ASP A 193 -6.02 2.39 17.00
N THR A 194 -6.81 1.33 16.91
CA THR A 194 -6.29 -0.04 16.93
C THR A 194 -5.34 -0.29 15.76
N ALA A 195 -5.63 0.27 14.59
CA ALA A 195 -4.83 0.11 13.37
C ALA A 195 -3.49 0.86 13.43
N LEU A 196 -3.33 1.83 14.32
CA LEU A 196 -2.04 2.52 14.52
C LEU A 196 -0.95 1.55 14.98
N ARG A 197 -1.30 0.59 15.84
CA ARG A 197 -0.35 -0.34 16.47
C ARG A 197 -0.40 -1.74 15.89
N ASN A 198 -1.54 -2.13 15.31
CA ASN A 198 -1.76 -3.47 14.79
C ASN A 198 -2.06 -3.41 13.29
N SER A 199 -1.69 -4.45 12.54
CA SER A 199 -2.17 -4.61 11.17
C SER A 199 -3.58 -5.19 11.22
N LEU A 200 -4.53 -4.49 10.64
CA LEU A 200 -5.91 -4.96 10.48
C LEU A 200 -6.13 -5.25 8.99
N GLU A 201 -6.56 -6.47 8.69
CA GLU A 201 -6.85 -6.89 7.32
C GLU A 201 -8.29 -6.54 6.94
N GLY A 202 -8.51 -6.19 5.66
CA GLY A 202 -9.84 -5.93 5.11
C GLY A 202 -10.45 -4.56 5.40
N GLU A 203 -9.85 -3.74 6.28
CA GLU A 203 -10.36 -2.39 6.54
C GLU A 203 -10.13 -1.43 5.35
N GLU A 204 -9.09 -1.67 4.55
CA GLU A 204 -8.77 -0.87 3.36
C GLU A 204 -9.72 -1.12 2.19
N ASP A 205 -10.45 -2.25 2.18
CA ASP A 205 -11.33 -2.67 1.09
C ASP A 205 -12.75 -2.10 1.19
N ARG A 206 -13.03 -1.27 2.21
CA ARG A 206 -14.38 -0.76 2.52
C ARG A 206 -14.53 0.74 2.24
N PRO A 207 -14.99 1.15 1.05
CA PRO A 207 -15.11 2.57 0.70
C PRO A 207 -16.13 3.30 1.57
N GLU A 208 -17.20 2.63 2.01
CA GLU A 208 -18.22 3.18 2.90
C GLU A 208 -17.68 3.58 4.27
N HIS A 209 -16.64 2.85 4.77
CA HIS A 209 -15.98 3.21 6.02
C HIS A 209 -15.18 4.51 5.88
N GLY A 210 -14.48 4.71 4.73
CA GLY A 210 -13.74 5.95 4.47
C GLY A 210 -14.65 7.17 4.46
N GLY A 211 -15.78 7.09 3.76
CA GLY A 211 -16.80 8.15 3.75
C GLY A 211 -17.39 8.43 5.13
N ARG A 212 -17.74 7.37 5.88
CA ARG A 212 -18.28 7.48 7.23
C ARG A 212 -17.29 8.11 8.22
N ASP A 213 -16.02 7.68 8.18
CA ASP A 213 -15.01 8.15 9.11
C ASP A 213 -14.70 9.64 8.88
N LEU A 214 -14.68 10.08 7.62
CA LEU A 214 -14.55 11.51 7.29
C LEU A 214 -15.80 12.31 7.68
N ALA A 215 -17.01 11.75 7.45
CA ALA A 215 -18.28 12.38 7.80
C ALA A 215 -18.40 12.68 9.31
N ALA A 216 -17.83 11.82 10.17
CA ALA A 216 -17.80 12.01 11.61
C ALA A 216 -17.09 13.32 12.02
N HIS A 217 -16.20 13.85 11.17
CA HIS A 217 -15.51 15.13 11.39
C HIS A 217 -16.18 16.32 10.70
N SER A 218 -17.30 16.11 9.98
CA SER A 218 -18.03 17.17 9.27
C SER A 218 -17.13 18.02 8.37
N ALA A 219 -16.28 17.36 7.55
CA ALA A 219 -15.43 18.05 6.57
C ALA A 219 -16.30 18.80 5.55
N GLY A 220 -15.90 20.02 5.18
CA GLY A 220 -16.69 20.88 4.31
C GLY A 220 -15.85 21.81 3.41
N PRO A 221 -16.48 22.79 2.74
CA PRO A 221 -15.84 23.61 1.69
C PRO A 221 -14.62 24.42 2.16
N GLY A 222 -14.53 24.69 3.47
CA GLY A 222 -13.40 25.42 4.06
C GLY A 222 -12.20 24.53 4.41
N ASP A 223 -12.33 23.21 4.29
CA ASP A 223 -11.31 22.24 4.68
C ASP A 223 -10.54 21.72 3.46
N LEU A 224 -9.44 21.01 3.69
CA LEU A 224 -8.67 20.28 2.69
C LEU A 224 -8.60 18.80 3.06
N VAL A 225 -8.98 17.91 2.15
CA VAL A 225 -8.90 16.46 2.37
C VAL A 225 -7.80 15.85 1.49
N VAL A 226 -6.80 15.27 2.13
CA VAL A 226 -5.65 14.61 1.51
C VAL A 226 -5.78 13.10 1.70
N GLY A 227 -6.18 12.40 0.65
CA GLY A 227 -6.18 10.94 0.60
C GLY A 227 -4.76 10.43 0.35
N ILE A 228 -4.37 9.41 1.08
CA ILE A 228 -3.04 8.80 1.00
C ILE A 228 -3.19 7.32 0.66
N ALA A 229 -2.76 6.94 -0.54
CA ALA A 229 -2.86 5.57 -1.04
C ALA A 229 -1.67 5.23 -1.94
N ALA A 230 -0.68 4.51 -1.46
CA ALA A 230 0.54 4.19 -2.22
C ALA A 230 0.21 3.50 -3.56
N SER A 231 -0.74 2.58 -3.60
CA SER A 231 -1.23 1.91 -4.82
C SER A 231 -2.07 2.81 -5.73
N GLY A 232 -2.58 3.95 -5.20
CA GLY A 232 -3.52 4.81 -5.91
C GLY A 232 -4.90 4.18 -6.15
N ALA A 233 -5.24 3.08 -5.47
CA ALA A 233 -6.46 2.29 -5.71
C ALA A 233 -7.20 1.85 -4.44
N THR A 234 -6.75 2.22 -3.25
CA THR A 234 -7.34 1.81 -1.95
C THR A 234 -8.81 2.24 -1.84
N PRO A 235 -9.78 1.31 -1.76
CA PRO A 235 -11.21 1.64 -1.73
C PRO A 235 -11.62 2.57 -0.59
N TYR A 236 -11.10 2.37 0.61
CA TYR A 236 -11.32 3.24 1.77
C TYR A 236 -11.01 4.71 1.45
N VAL A 237 -9.86 4.98 0.81
CA VAL A 237 -9.45 6.34 0.42
C VAL A 237 -10.35 6.90 -0.69
N ALA A 238 -10.74 6.05 -1.65
CA ALA A 238 -11.66 6.45 -2.71
C ALA A 238 -12.99 6.93 -2.14
N GLY A 239 -13.60 6.16 -1.23
CA GLY A 239 -14.86 6.53 -0.58
C GLY A 239 -14.76 7.81 0.25
N ALA A 240 -13.64 8.03 0.92
CA ALA A 240 -13.39 9.27 1.67
C ALA A 240 -13.29 10.50 0.74
N LEU A 241 -12.53 10.42 -0.35
CA LEU A 241 -12.40 11.53 -1.30
C LEU A 241 -13.70 11.79 -2.08
N GLU A 242 -14.49 10.76 -2.35
CA GLU A 242 -15.83 10.93 -2.92
C GLU A 242 -16.76 11.69 -1.96
N HIS A 243 -16.77 11.32 -0.69
CA HIS A 243 -17.53 12.02 0.36
C HIS A 243 -17.06 13.48 0.49
N ALA A 244 -15.74 13.74 0.52
CA ALA A 244 -15.17 15.08 0.59
C ALA A 244 -15.65 15.98 -0.54
N ARG A 245 -15.60 15.48 -1.79
CA ARG A 245 -16.08 16.22 -2.96
C ARG A 245 -17.58 16.50 -2.89
N ALA A 246 -18.38 15.53 -2.45
CA ALA A 246 -19.81 15.72 -2.26
C ALA A 246 -20.11 16.79 -1.19
N ALA A 247 -19.27 16.92 -0.17
CA ALA A 247 -19.31 17.96 0.85
C ALA A 247 -18.71 19.31 0.40
N GLY A 248 -18.18 19.40 -0.82
CA GLY A 248 -17.58 20.61 -1.38
C GLY A 248 -16.15 20.91 -0.89
N ALA A 249 -15.51 19.97 -0.19
CA ALA A 249 -14.13 20.11 0.25
C ALA A 249 -13.15 19.82 -0.90
N PRO A 250 -12.13 20.65 -1.14
CA PRO A 250 -11.03 20.35 -2.04
C PRO A 250 -10.33 19.03 -1.68
N THR A 251 -10.00 18.24 -2.72
CA THR A 251 -9.41 16.91 -2.56
C THR A 251 -8.02 16.80 -3.17
N VAL A 252 -7.12 16.13 -2.48
CA VAL A 252 -5.78 15.78 -2.95
C VAL A 252 -5.58 14.29 -2.79
N LEU A 253 -4.96 13.65 -3.76
CA LEU A 253 -4.47 12.28 -3.65
C LEU A 253 -2.93 12.29 -3.65
N VAL A 254 -2.31 11.68 -2.65
CA VAL A 254 -0.89 11.35 -2.64
C VAL A 254 -0.76 9.85 -2.88
N CYS A 255 -0.08 9.46 -3.96
CA CYS A 255 0.11 8.06 -4.34
C CYS A 255 1.53 7.81 -4.86
N CYS A 256 1.93 6.53 -4.96
CA CYS A 256 3.26 6.12 -5.42
C CYS A 256 3.22 5.37 -6.75
N VAL A 257 2.21 5.68 -7.56
CA VAL A 257 2.01 5.13 -8.91
C VAL A 257 1.70 6.25 -9.89
N PRO A 258 2.18 6.17 -11.15
CA PRO A 258 1.99 7.25 -12.12
C PRO A 258 0.54 7.38 -12.63
N ARG A 259 -0.28 6.34 -12.47
CA ARG A 259 -1.68 6.31 -12.94
C ARG A 259 -2.59 5.73 -11.86
N PRO A 260 -3.00 6.53 -10.87
CA PRO A 260 -3.94 6.08 -9.86
C PRO A 260 -5.35 5.87 -10.42
N ALA A 261 -6.10 4.94 -9.83
CA ALA A 261 -7.51 4.74 -10.13
C ALA A 261 -8.42 5.73 -9.38
N ILE A 262 -7.96 6.26 -8.25
CA ILE A 262 -8.71 7.20 -7.41
C ILE A 262 -8.66 8.60 -8.03
N ALA A 263 -9.82 9.21 -8.22
CA ALA A 263 -9.94 10.58 -8.68
C ALA A 263 -9.84 11.59 -7.54
N ALA A 264 -9.13 12.71 -7.75
CA ALA A 264 -9.05 13.86 -6.87
C ALA A 264 -8.86 15.14 -7.67
N ASP A 265 -9.10 16.33 -7.08
CA ASP A 265 -8.90 17.62 -7.75
C ASP A 265 -7.41 17.87 -8.05
N THR A 266 -6.53 17.39 -7.17
CA THR A 266 -5.08 17.39 -7.39
C THR A 266 -4.51 16.01 -7.06
N VAL A 267 -3.65 15.49 -7.93
CA VAL A 267 -2.93 14.24 -7.72
C VAL A 267 -1.43 14.53 -7.63
N ILE A 268 -0.79 14.06 -6.56
CA ILE A 268 0.66 14.00 -6.40
C ILE A 268 1.07 12.55 -6.62
N ALA A 269 1.51 12.25 -7.83
CA ALA A 269 1.84 10.89 -8.28
C ALA A 269 3.36 10.67 -8.19
N LEU A 270 3.81 10.16 -7.06
CA LEU A 270 5.22 9.87 -6.78
C LEU A 270 5.61 8.57 -7.47
N ASP A 271 6.36 8.62 -8.55
CA ASP A 271 6.86 7.40 -9.20
C ASP A 271 8.10 6.88 -8.46
N THR A 272 7.87 6.21 -7.34
CA THR A 272 8.93 5.62 -6.54
C THR A 272 9.50 4.32 -7.13
N GLY A 273 8.81 3.74 -8.13
CA GLY A 273 9.17 2.45 -8.68
C GLY A 273 9.02 1.29 -7.68
N PRO A 274 9.60 0.12 -8.01
CA PRO A 274 9.47 -1.07 -7.19
C PRO A 274 10.23 -0.98 -5.88
N GLU A 275 9.65 -1.55 -4.83
CA GLU A 275 10.26 -1.64 -3.51
C GLU A 275 11.40 -2.68 -3.48
N VAL A 276 12.34 -2.52 -2.53
CA VAL A 276 13.39 -3.51 -2.27
C VAL A 276 12.78 -4.86 -1.89
N LEU A 277 11.68 -4.84 -1.13
CA LEU A 277 10.81 -5.97 -0.87
C LEU A 277 9.46 -5.68 -1.53
N ALA A 278 9.14 -6.35 -2.63
CA ALA A 278 7.96 -6.10 -3.43
C ALA A 278 6.68 -6.06 -2.57
N GLY A 279 5.83 -5.07 -2.79
CA GLY A 279 4.61 -4.85 -2.03
C GLY A 279 4.82 -4.20 -0.65
N SER A 280 6.06 -3.98 -0.20
CA SER A 280 6.33 -3.42 1.13
C SER A 280 6.39 -1.89 1.09
N THR A 281 5.26 -1.25 0.84
CA THR A 281 5.11 0.21 0.65
C THR A 281 5.43 1.07 1.89
N ARG A 282 5.78 0.43 3.01
CA ARG A 282 6.33 1.14 4.19
C ARG A 282 7.76 1.65 3.99
N LEU A 283 8.45 1.24 2.91
CA LEU A 283 9.84 1.61 2.59
C LEU A 283 9.89 2.90 1.76
N ARG A 284 10.30 2.83 0.49
CA ARG A 284 10.47 4.02 -0.38
C ARG A 284 9.18 4.82 -0.57
N ALA A 285 8.07 4.13 -0.83
CA ALA A 285 6.76 4.78 -0.94
C ALA A 285 6.39 5.50 0.36
N GLY A 286 6.65 4.89 1.51
CA GLY A 286 6.46 5.51 2.82
C GLY A 286 7.35 6.73 3.04
N THR A 287 8.65 6.65 2.70
CA THR A 287 9.60 7.76 2.80
C THR A 287 9.16 8.94 1.92
N ALA A 288 8.83 8.70 0.65
CA ALA A 288 8.36 9.74 -0.27
C ALA A 288 7.06 10.39 0.23
N THR A 289 6.09 9.60 0.65
CA THR A 289 4.83 10.08 1.21
C THR A 289 5.08 10.97 2.44
N LYS A 290 5.90 10.52 3.39
CA LYS A 290 6.26 11.31 4.57
C LYS A 290 6.85 12.67 4.19
N MET A 291 7.77 12.72 3.22
CA MET A 291 8.36 13.97 2.74
C MET A 291 7.28 14.93 2.22
N VAL A 292 6.32 14.44 1.45
CA VAL A 292 5.23 15.25 0.90
C VAL A 292 4.31 15.77 2.01
N LEU A 293 3.90 14.93 2.96
CA LEU A 293 3.04 15.36 4.07
C LEU A 293 3.73 16.45 4.91
N ASN A 294 5.02 16.27 5.25
CA ASN A 294 5.79 17.29 5.95
C ASN A 294 5.87 18.62 5.17
N MET A 295 5.97 18.58 3.83
CA MET A 295 5.95 19.80 3.01
C MET A 295 4.58 20.48 3.04
N ILE A 296 3.49 19.70 2.99
CA ILE A 296 2.11 20.23 3.04
C ILE A 296 1.84 20.90 4.39
N SER A 297 2.12 20.21 5.51
CA SER A 297 1.87 20.74 6.85
C SER A 297 2.78 21.92 7.17
N THR A 298 4.10 21.75 7.03
CA THR A 298 5.07 22.80 7.34
C THR A 298 4.90 24.01 6.44
N GLY A 299 4.79 23.80 5.12
CA GLY A 299 4.60 24.88 4.16
C GLY A 299 3.26 25.58 4.34
N GLY A 300 2.17 24.83 4.55
CA GLY A 300 0.84 25.37 4.82
C GLY A 300 0.81 26.22 6.09
N MET A 301 1.38 25.71 7.21
CA MET A 301 1.50 26.45 8.48
C MET A 301 2.36 27.71 8.34
N THR A 302 3.47 27.62 7.58
CA THR A 302 4.33 28.79 7.31
C THR A 302 3.56 29.87 6.54
N LEU A 303 2.86 29.50 5.46
CA LEU A 303 2.09 30.44 4.65
C LEU A 303 0.89 31.03 5.41
N ALA A 304 0.31 30.30 6.35
CA ALA A 304 -0.77 30.77 7.23
C ALA A 304 -0.27 31.59 8.44
N GLY A 305 1.05 31.88 8.56
CA GLY A 305 1.62 32.75 9.59
C GLY A 305 1.84 32.07 10.94
N TYR A 306 1.86 30.73 11.02
CA TYR A 306 2.15 30.02 12.28
C TYR A 306 3.65 29.81 12.54
N VAL A 307 4.51 30.24 11.63
CA VAL A 307 5.98 30.20 11.79
C VAL A 307 6.51 31.65 11.79
N CYS A 308 7.22 32.05 12.84
CA CYS A 308 7.85 33.35 12.98
C CYS A 308 9.27 33.34 12.41
#